data_5ae0b34bb864a5475d8446d4a737e6a7
#
_entry.id   5ae0b34bb864a5475d8446d4a737e6a7
#
_cell.length_a   1.000
_cell.length_b   1.000
_cell.length_c   1.000
_cell.angle_alpha   90.00
_cell.angle_beta   90.00
_cell.angle_gamma   90.00
#
_symmetry.space_group_name_H-M   'P 1'
#
loop_
_entity.id
_entity.type
_entity.pdbx_description
1 polymer ?
#
loop_
_entity_poly.entity_id
_entity_poly.type
_entity_poly.pdbx_seq_one_letter_code
_entity_poly.pdbx_strand_id
1 'polypeptide(L)'
;CPSCNAWGTLSEFKTRAKGKRTLPERESKSLNDILDRDPGERLSTGLNEVDRVLGGGLLSGSLILLGGNPGVGKSTLALHICSGLEKKALYISAEESEEQVALRAKRLRINPENLFFSGENELDGILNHLDRVQPHIVVVDSIQTIMNSDLDSLPGSPSQIRDCGQRLLETAKHKNIAIFIVGHVTKEGTIAGPKMLEHMVDTVLYMEGDDRYDHRMLRSAKNRFGATHEVGIFQMNETGLEEIKNPSEMFLAERSFDVAGTTIFPSLEGTRPILVEVQALVSNANYGTPQRNANGFDYKRLGMLIAVLEKRMGLAMGSKDVFVNLVGGLKVDDPALDLSIISSIASSTMDKPVN
;
A
#
# COMPACT_ATOMS: atom_id res chain seq x y z
N CYS A 1 -50.50 0.92 -23.22
CA CYS A 1 -49.41 1.91 -23.34
C CYS A 1 -49.70 2.83 -24.53
N PRO A 2 -49.76 4.17 -24.35
CA PRO A 2 -50.03 5.12 -25.44
C PRO A 2 -48.97 5.10 -26.56
N SER A 3 -47.75 4.62 -26.27
CA SER A 3 -46.64 4.61 -27.25
C SER A 3 -46.51 3.34 -28.07
N CYS A 4 -47.04 2.21 -27.58
CA CYS A 4 -46.87 0.91 -28.27
C CYS A 4 -48.18 0.10 -28.42
N ASN A 5 -49.32 0.62 -27.97
CA ASN A 5 -50.66 0.00 -27.99
C ASN A 5 -50.73 -1.45 -27.42
N ALA A 6 -49.75 -1.87 -26.65
CA ALA A 6 -49.74 -3.19 -26.04
C ALA A 6 -50.60 -3.20 -24.76
N TRP A 7 -51.47 -4.21 -24.62
CA TRP A 7 -52.31 -4.47 -23.48
C TRP A 7 -51.76 -5.66 -22.69
N GLY A 8 -51.81 -5.60 -21.34
CA GLY A 8 -51.40 -6.77 -20.49
C GLY A 8 -49.90 -6.90 -20.24
N THR A 9 -49.07 -5.89 -20.53
CA THR A 9 -47.62 -5.89 -20.32
C THR A 9 -47.17 -5.38 -18.92
N LEU A 10 -48.13 -5.06 -18.04
CA LEU A 10 -47.80 -4.74 -16.64
C LEU A 10 -47.59 -6.04 -15.88
N SER A 11 -46.36 -6.42 -15.63
CA SER A 11 -46.05 -7.44 -14.62
C SER A 11 -45.88 -6.76 -13.26
N GLU A 12 -46.52 -7.33 -12.21
CA GLU A 12 -46.24 -6.89 -10.85
C GLU A 12 -44.74 -6.99 -10.56
N PHE A 13 -44.14 -5.86 -10.21
CA PHE A 13 -42.82 -5.89 -9.62
C PHE A 13 -42.93 -6.66 -8.30
N LYS A 14 -42.50 -7.93 -8.30
CA LYS A 14 -42.33 -8.67 -7.06
C LYS A 14 -41.15 -8.01 -6.35
N THR A 15 -41.44 -7.03 -5.47
CA THR A 15 -40.49 -6.62 -4.45
C THR A 15 -40.17 -7.88 -3.65
N ARG A 16 -38.95 -8.42 -3.82
CA ARG A 16 -38.46 -9.44 -2.90
C ARG A 16 -38.61 -8.88 -1.49
N ALA A 17 -39.42 -9.54 -0.67
CA ALA A 17 -39.58 -9.18 0.72
C ALA A 17 -38.18 -9.07 1.32
N LYS A 18 -37.79 -7.87 1.76
CA LYS A 18 -36.59 -7.66 2.56
C LYS A 18 -36.75 -8.56 3.78
N GLY A 19 -36.08 -9.70 3.79
CA GLY A 19 -35.98 -10.55 4.96
C GLY A 19 -35.54 -9.64 6.11
N LYS A 20 -36.32 -9.59 7.19
CA LYS A 20 -35.94 -8.90 8.42
C LYS A 20 -34.57 -9.48 8.82
N ARG A 21 -33.51 -8.72 8.63
CA ARG A 21 -32.21 -9.03 9.23
C ARG A 21 -32.42 -8.96 10.74
N THR A 22 -32.59 -10.09 11.39
CA THR A 22 -32.46 -10.20 12.84
C THR A 22 -30.98 -10.03 13.15
N LEU A 23 -30.58 -8.81 13.48
CA LEU A 23 -29.27 -8.59 14.08
C LEU A 23 -29.23 -9.38 15.40
N PRO A 24 -28.19 -10.18 15.63
CA PRO A 24 -28.01 -10.82 16.93
C PRO A 24 -27.94 -9.72 18.00
N GLU A 25 -28.76 -9.84 19.03
CA GLU A 25 -28.76 -8.95 20.19
C GLU A 25 -27.34 -8.99 20.82
N ARG A 26 -26.61 -7.87 20.77
CA ARG A 26 -25.31 -7.75 21.41
C ARG A 26 -25.52 -7.22 22.81
N GLU A 27 -25.20 -8.03 23.79
CA GLU A 27 -25.17 -7.59 25.20
C GLU A 27 -24.10 -6.52 25.41
N SER A 28 -24.43 -5.46 26.16
CA SER A 28 -23.47 -4.48 26.65
C SER A 28 -22.59 -5.13 27.72
N LYS A 29 -21.27 -5.02 27.56
CA LYS A 29 -20.29 -5.56 28.53
C LYS A 29 -19.55 -4.44 29.19
N SER A 30 -19.18 -4.63 30.46
CA SER A 30 -18.29 -3.69 31.14
C SER A 30 -16.94 -3.61 30.42
N LEU A 31 -16.36 -2.41 30.34
CA LEU A 31 -15.02 -2.23 29.77
C LEU A 31 -13.95 -3.00 30.56
N ASN A 32 -14.12 -3.12 31.87
CA ASN A 32 -13.23 -3.93 32.72
C ASN A 32 -13.25 -5.40 32.30
N ASP A 33 -14.44 -5.97 32.06
CA ASP A 33 -14.58 -7.36 31.59
C ASP A 33 -13.95 -7.59 30.21
N ILE A 34 -13.75 -6.52 29.43
CA ILE A 34 -13.12 -6.56 28.13
C ILE A 34 -11.60 -6.41 28.27
N LEU A 35 -11.13 -5.54 29.15
CA LEU A 35 -9.69 -5.31 29.41
C LEU A 35 -8.99 -6.52 30.03
N ASP A 36 -9.74 -7.30 30.86
CA ASP A 36 -9.25 -8.54 31.44
C ASP A 36 -9.12 -9.69 30.41
N ARG A 37 -9.65 -9.49 29.20
CA ARG A 37 -9.47 -10.43 28.10
C ARG A 37 -8.17 -10.09 27.36
N ASP A 38 -7.40 -11.11 27.09
CA ASP A 38 -6.27 -10.98 26.17
C ASP A 38 -6.76 -10.34 24.85
N PRO A 39 -6.15 -9.24 24.40
CA PRO A 39 -6.58 -8.52 23.17
C PRO A 39 -6.56 -9.39 21.90
N GLY A 40 -6.25 -10.66 22.04
CA GLY A 40 -6.14 -11.65 20.97
C GLY A 40 -4.71 -11.73 20.45
N GLU A 41 -4.24 -12.95 20.28
CA GLU A 41 -2.94 -13.24 19.70
C GLU A 41 -2.88 -12.68 18.26
N ARG A 42 -1.87 -11.88 17.98
CA ARG A 42 -1.60 -11.45 16.61
C ARG A 42 -1.07 -12.63 15.81
N LEU A 43 -1.62 -12.82 14.63
CA LEU A 43 -1.16 -13.84 13.69
C LEU A 43 0.00 -13.28 12.89
N SER A 44 1.17 -13.90 12.97
CA SER A 44 2.28 -13.55 12.06
C SER A 44 1.90 -13.91 10.62
N THR A 45 2.21 -13.03 9.69
CA THR A 45 2.04 -13.28 8.25
C THR A 45 3.17 -14.15 7.68
N GLY A 46 4.19 -14.47 8.48
CA GLY A 46 5.43 -15.10 8.02
C GLY A 46 6.38 -14.11 7.32
N LEU A 47 6.00 -12.85 7.21
CA LEU A 47 6.80 -11.76 6.64
C LEU A 47 7.01 -10.67 7.69
N ASN A 48 8.26 -10.53 8.16
CA ASN A 48 8.59 -9.58 9.23
C ASN A 48 8.31 -8.12 8.84
N GLU A 49 8.53 -7.79 7.58
CA GLU A 49 8.28 -6.45 7.06
C GLU A 49 6.78 -6.13 6.98
N VAL A 50 5.92 -7.12 6.70
CA VAL A 50 4.46 -6.97 6.78
C VAL A 50 4.02 -6.86 8.24
N ASP A 51 4.49 -7.75 9.10
CA ASP A 51 4.14 -7.77 10.51
C ASP A 51 4.54 -6.46 11.20
N ARG A 52 5.71 -5.89 10.85
CA ARG A 52 6.14 -4.55 11.30
C ARG A 52 5.10 -3.48 10.96
N VAL A 53 4.71 -3.39 9.69
CA VAL A 53 3.77 -2.38 9.20
C VAL A 53 2.37 -2.55 9.81
N LEU A 54 2.00 -3.77 10.15
CA LEU A 54 0.76 -4.09 10.85
C LEU A 54 0.82 -3.83 12.37
N GLY A 55 2.01 -3.57 12.91
CA GLY A 55 2.22 -3.35 14.35
C GLY A 55 2.36 -4.65 15.14
N GLY A 56 2.98 -5.68 14.52
CA GLY A 56 3.30 -6.98 15.12
C GLY A 56 2.46 -8.15 14.60
N GLY A 57 1.80 -8.01 13.45
CA GLY A 57 1.02 -9.05 12.81
C GLY A 57 -0.47 -8.74 12.68
N LEU A 58 -1.22 -9.69 12.14
CA LEU A 58 -2.64 -9.59 11.86
C LEU A 58 -3.48 -9.69 13.14
N LEU A 59 -4.43 -8.81 13.27
CA LEU A 59 -5.46 -8.93 14.32
C LEU A 59 -6.69 -9.62 13.72
N SER A 60 -7.16 -10.68 14.36
CA SER A 60 -8.41 -11.35 14.00
C SER A 60 -9.58 -10.36 14.09
N GLY A 61 -10.54 -10.47 13.18
CA GLY A 61 -11.69 -9.56 13.10
C GLY A 61 -11.38 -8.19 12.45
N SER A 62 -10.17 -7.99 11.90
CA SER A 62 -9.79 -6.76 11.22
C SER A 62 -10.05 -6.80 9.71
N LEU A 63 -10.36 -5.64 9.15
CA LEU A 63 -10.43 -5.40 7.71
C LEU A 63 -9.27 -4.51 7.28
N ILE A 64 -8.43 -5.04 6.39
CA ILE A 64 -7.22 -4.38 5.90
C ILE A 64 -7.37 -4.07 4.41
N LEU A 65 -7.11 -2.82 4.02
CA LEU A 65 -7.04 -2.42 2.62
C LEU A 65 -5.58 -2.39 2.15
N LEU A 66 -5.28 -3.12 1.09
CA LEU A 66 -3.99 -3.08 0.39
C LEU A 66 -4.17 -2.32 -0.93
N GLY A 67 -3.78 -1.06 -0.94
CA GLY A 67 -3.82 -0.17 -2.10
C GLY A 67 -2.49 -0.10 -2.84
N GLY A 68 -2.50 0.43 -4.06
CA GLY A 68 -1.30 0.70 -4.85
C GLY A 68 -1.56 0.64 -6.35
N ASN A 69 -0.60 1.12 -7.14
CA ASN A 69 -0.69 1.13 -8.60
C ASN A 69 -0.84 -0.30 -9.17
N PRO A 70 -1.48 -0.46 -10.34
CA PRO A 70 -1.43 -1.72 -11.08
C PRO A 70 0.01 -2.16 -11.31
N GLY A 71 0.29 -3.47 -11.21
CA GLY A 71 1.63 -4.04 -11.46
C GLY A 71 2.64 -3.88 -10.31
N VAL A 72 2.35 -3.13 -9.23
CA VAL A 72 3.31 -2.90 -8.13
C VAL A 72 3.64 -4.14 -7.30
N GLY A 73 2.81 -5.20 -7.36
CA GLY A 73 3.04 -6.47 -6.64
C GLY A 73 2.03 -6.80 -5.56
N LYS A 74 0.88 -6.11 -5.48
CA LYS A 74 -0.16 -6.35 -4.45
C LYS A 74 -0.62 -7.80 -4.37
N SER A 75 -1.01 -8.39 -5.50
CA SER A 75 -1.46 -9.80 -5.59
C SER A 75 -0.34 -10.78 -5.23
N THR A 76 0.92 -10.43 -5.55
CA THR A 76 2.10 -11.21 -5.13
C THR A 76 2.25 -11.18 -3.61
N LEU A 77 2.20 -9.99 -3.00
CA LEU A 77 2.26 -9.85 -1.54
C LEU A 77 1.12 -10.60 -0.85
N ALA A 78 -0.10 -10.47 -1.38
CA ALA A 78 -1.28 -11.13 -0.85
C ALA A 78 -1.15 -12.68 -0.86
N LEU A 79 -0.61 -13.26 -1.93
CA LEU A 79 -0.32 -14.69 -1.99
C LEU A 79 0.78 -15.10 -0.98
N HIS A 80 1.85 -14.31 -0.84
CA HIS A 80 2.89 -14.57 0.16
C HIS A 80 2.33 -14.54 1.59
N ILE A 81 1.49 -13.55 1.92
CA ILE A 81 0.80 -13.47 3.21
C ILE A 81 -0.06 -14.73 3.45
N CYS A 82 -0.85 -15.16 2.46
CA CYS A 82 -1.66 -16.36 2.59
C CYS A 82 -0.84 -17.63 2.82
N SER A 83 0.34 -17.73 2.20
CA SER A 83 1.19 -18.92 2.31
C SER A 83 2.09 -18.94 3.54
N GLY A 84 2.39 -17.77 4.09
CA GLY A 84 3.23 -17.62 5.28
C GLY A 84 2.54 -18.02 6.58
N LEU A 85 1.20 -18.13 6.56
CA LEU A 85 0.44 -18.56 7.72
C LEU A 85 0.40 -20.10 7.82
N GLU A 86 0.64 -20.65 9.01
CA GLU A 86 0.42 -22.08 9.31
C GLU A 86 -1.08 -22.42 9.46
N LYS A 87 -1.97 -21.45 9.20
CA LYS A 87 -3.42 -21.56 9.36
C LYS A 87 -4.12 -21.47 8.00
N LYS A 88 -5.39 -21.92 7.93
CA LYS A 88 -6.16 -21.87 6.70
C LYS A 88 -6.31 -20.45 6.19
N ALA A 89 -5.99 -20.24 4.93
CA ALA A 89 -6.16 -19.02 4.16
C ALA A 89 -7.10 -19.26 2.98
N LEU A 90 -7.93 -18.27 2.64
CA LEU A 90 -8.76 -18.29 1.45
C LEU A 90 -8.42 -17.10 0.56
N TYR A 91 -7.98 -17.39 -0.66
CA TYR A 91 -7.68 -16.39 -1.69
C TYR A 91 -8.83 -16.36 -2.71
N ILE A 92 -9.47 -15.22 -2.85
CA ILE A 92 -10.59 -14.99 -3.75
C ILE A 92 -10.12 -14.04 -4.84
N SER A 93 -10.18 -14.46 -6.10
CA SER A 93 -9.87 -13.63 -7.24
C SER A 93 -10.84 -13.91 -8.38
N ALA A 94 -11.55 -12.87 -8.79
CA ALA A 94 -12.40 -12.90 -9.98
C ALA A 94 -11.73 -12.26 -11.21
N GLU A 95 -10.52 -11.71 -11.07
CA GLU A 95 -9.73 -11.14 -12.18
C GLU A 95 -8.92 -12.20 -12.92
N GLU A 96 -8.47 -13.23 -12.20
CA GLU A 96 -7.60 -14.26 -12.72
C GLU A 96 -8.28 -15.63 -12.66
N SER A 97 -8.04 -16.46 -13.68
CA SER A 97 -8.49 -17.85 -13.65
C SER A 97 -7.70 -18.70 -12.66
N GLU A 98 -8.24 -19.85 -12.28
CA GLU A 98 -7.58 -20.82 -11.40
C GLU A 98 -6.19 -21.20 -11.91
N GLU A 99 -6.04 -21.40 -13.24
CA GLU A 99 -4.78 -21.75 -13.88
C GLU A 99 -3.76 -20.61 -13.77
N GLN A 100 -4.20 -19.36 -13.94
CA GLN A 100 -3.32 -18.19 -13.82
C GLN A 100 -2.79 -18.02 -12.40
N VAL A 101 -3.67 -18.16 -11.39
CA VAL A 101 -3.28 -18.12 -10.00
C VAL A 101 -2.35 -19.30 -9.65
N ALA A 102 -2.65 -20.51 -10.15
CA ALA A 102 -1.80 -21.69 -9.94
C ALA A 102 -0.39 -21.52 -10.57
N LEU A 103 -0.31 -20.97 -11.78
CA LEU A 103 0.98 -20.66 -12.42
C LEU A 103 1.76 -19.61 -11.62
N ARG A 104 1.10 -18.57 -11.12
CA ARG A 104 1.72 -17.57 -10.26
C ARG A 104 2.21 -18.20 -8.95
N ALA A 105 1.38 -18.96 -8.26
CA ALA A 105 1.74 -19.64 -7.02
C ALA A 105 2.96 -20.56 -7.21
N LYS A 106 3.03 -21.30 -8.33
CA LYS A 106 4.17 -22.14 -8.68
C LYS A 106 5.45 -21.31 -8.89
N ARG A 107 5.38 -20.20 -9.64
CA ARG A 107 6.50 -19.28 -9.84
C ARG A 107 7.02 -18.72 -8.52
N LEU A 108 6.12 -18.32 -7.64
CA LEU A 108 6.39 -17.75 -6.34
C LEU A 108 6.80 -18.80 -5.29
N ARG A 109 6.82 -20.09 -5.64
CA ARG A 109 7.12 -21.22 -4.73
C ARG A 109 6.23 -21.23 -3.49
N ILE A 110 4.96 -20.86 -3.65
CA ILE A 110 3.97 -20.81 -2.57
C ILE A 110 3.72 -22.23 -2.04
N ASN A 111 3.71 -22.38 -0.69
CA ASN A 111 3.23 -23.61 -0.06
C ASN A 111 1.69 -23.64 -0.08
N PRO A 112 1.04 -24.56 -0.80
CA PRO A 112 -0.41 -24.60 -0.97
C PRO A 112 -1.15 -25.35 0.14
N GLU A 113 -0.48 -25.90 1.14
CA GLU A 113 -1.06 -26.89 2.09
C GLU A 113 -2.33 -26.38 2.79
N ASN A 114 -2.33 -25.10 3.22
CA ASN A 114 -3.45 -24.46 3.91
C ASN A 114 -4.11 -23.33 3.10
N LEU A 115 -3.79 -23.21 1.80
CA LEU A 115 -4.28 -22.16 0.93
C LEU A 115 -5.40 -22.68 0.02
N PHE A 116 -6.59 -22.12 0.19
CA PHE A 116 -7.76 -22.38 -0.64
C PHE A 116 -7.96 -21.23 -1.64
N PHE A 117 -8.46 -21.55 -2.82
CA PHE A 117 -8.77 -20.59 -3.87
C PHE A 117 -10.26 -20.62 -4.23
N SER A 118 -10.81 -19.48 -4.61
CA SER A 118 -12.14 -19.35 -5.21
C SER A 118 -12.15 -18.24 -6.25
N GLY A 119 -12.71 -18.53 -7.44
CA GLY A 119 -12.98 -17.54 -8.49
C GLY A 119 -14.34 -16.84 -8.34
N GLU A 120 -14.98 -16.93 -7.18
CA GLU A 120 -16.31 -16.35 -6.92
C GLU A 120 -16.25 -14.82 -6.89
N ASN A 121 -17.19 -14.18 -7.57
CA ASN A 121 -17.33 -12.73 -7.58
C ASN A 121 -18.63 -12.23 -6.93
N GLU A 122 -19.60 -13.13 -6.71
CA GLU A 122 -20.84 -12.78 -6.03
C GLU A 122 -20.62 -12.81 -4.51
N LEU A 123 -20.97 -11.73 -3.83
CA LEU A 123 -20.65 -11.55 -2.43
C LEU A 123 -21.27 -12.62 -1.52
N ASP A 124 -22.51 -13.03 -1.77
CA ASP A 124 -23.16 -14.10 -0.99
C ASP A 124 -22.49 -15.46 -1.24
N GLY A 125 -22.00 -15.72 -2.47
CA GLY A 125 -21.17 -16.88 -2.78
C GLY A 125 -19.86 -16.86 -2.01
N ILE A 126 -19.19 -15.72 -1.95
CA ILE A 126 -17.98 -15.50 -1.15
C ILE A 126 -18.25 -15.81 0.33
N LEU A 127 -19.32 -15.27 0.90
CA LEU A 127 -19.68 -15.50 2.31
C LEU A 127 -19.97 -16.99 2.60
N ASN A 128 -20.58 -17.71 1.65
CA ASN A 128 -20.78 -19.15 1.75
C ASN A 128 -19.45 -19.93 1.75
N HIS A 129 -18.45 -19.49 0.97
CA HIS A 129 -17.10 -20.09 1.00
C HIS A 129 -16.43 -19.89 2.37
N LEU A 130 -16.61 -18.73 3.03
CA LEU A 130 -16.10 -18.50 4.39
C LEU A 130 -16.70 -19.51 5.38
N ASP A 131 -17.98 -19.83 5.26
CA ASP A 131 -18.64 -20.79 6.14
C ASP A 131 -18.14 -22.22 5.93
N ARG A 132 -17.81 -22.61 4.70
CA ARG A 132 -17.33 -23.95 4.38
C ARG A 132 -15.87 -24.16 4.74
N VAL A 133 -14.99 -23.18 4.40
CA VAL A 133 -13.53 -23.28 4.57
C VAL A 133 -13.13 -22.97 6.01
N GLN A 134 -13.85 -22.05 6.68
CA GLN A 134 -13.52 -21.51 8.00
C GLN A 134 -12.06 -21.02 8.08
N PRO A 135 -11.67 -20.07 7.20
CA PRO A 135 -10.32 -19.58 7.15
C PRO A 135 -10.03 -18.64 8.32
N HIS A 136 -8.75 -18.46 8.67
CA HIS A 136 -8.29 -17.44 9.61
C HIS A 136 -7.99 -16.13 8.92
N ILE A 137 -7.61 -16.20 7.65
CA ILE A 137 -7.38 -15.05 6.77
C ILE A 137 -8.10 -15.24 5.44
N VAL A 138 -8.62 -14.14 4.92
CA VAL A 138 -9.22 -14.06 3.58
C VAL A 138 -8.56 -12.92 2.81
N VAL A 139 -8.23 -13.17 1.56
CA VAL A 139 -7.84 -12.13 0.61
C VAL A 139 -8.92 -12.02 -0.47
N VAL A 140 -9.36 -10.80 -0.76
CA VAL A 140 -10.25 -10.47 -1.88
C VAL A 140 -9.47 -9.62 -2.89
N ASP A 141 -9.16 -10.19 -4.04
CA ASP A 141 -8.37 -9.58 -5.11
C ASP A 141 -9.17 -9.57 -6.43
N SER A 142 -9.86 -8.44 -6.75
CA SER A 142 -9.88 -7.17 -6.06
C SER A 142 -11.33 -6.80 -5.63
N ILE A 143 -11.46 -5.77 -4.81
CA ILE A 143 -12.78 -5.24 -4.40
C ILE A 143 -13.58 -4.72 -5.59
N GLN A 144 -12.92 -4.34 -6.67
CA GLN A 144 -13.56 -3.81 -7.87
C GLN A 144 -14.31 -4.88 -8.69
N THR A 145 -13.98 -6.13 -8.51
CA THR A 145 -14.56 -7.25 -9.27
C THR A 145 -15.71 -7.94 -8.56
N ILE A 146 -15.79 -7.81 -7.24
CA ILE A 146 -16.90 -8.40 -6.49
C ILE A 146 -18.16 -7.55 -6.59
N MET A 147 -19.31 -8.22 -6.49
CA MET A 147 -20.62 -7.60 -6.62
C MET A 147 -21.61 -8.17 -5.63
N ASN A 148 -22.56 -7.34 -5.25
CA ASN A 148 -23.80 -7.75 -4.59
C ASN A 148 -24.93 -7.68 -5.62
N SER A 149 -25.51 -8.81 -5.99
CA SER A 149 -26.59 -8.90 -6.97
C SER A 149 -27.91 -8.24 -6.51
N ASP A 150 -28.03 -7.86 -5.23
CA ASP A 150 -29.18 -7.09 -4.72
C ASP A 150 -29.10 -5.60 -5.14
N LEU A 151 -28.00 -5.14 -5.69
CA LEU A 151 -27.79 -3.76 -6.17
C LEU A 151 -27.84 -3.70 -7.69
N ASP A 152 -28.63 -2.79 -8.24
CA ASP A 152 -28.74 -2.56 -9.71
C ASP A 152 -27.54 -1.81 -10.29
N SER A 153 -26.38 -1.85 -9.65
CA SER A 153 -25.18 -1.13 -10.09
C SER A 153 -24.08 -2.10 -10.53
N LEU A 154 -23.27 -1.66 -11.49
CA LEU A 154 -22.19 -2.49 -12.05
C LEU A 154 -21.07 -2.75 -11.03
N PRO A 155 -20.36 -3.88 -11.10
CA PRO A 155 -19.15 -4.13 -10.33
C PRO A 155 -18.15 -2.97 -10.45
N GLY A 156 -17.43 -2.67 -9.38
CA GLY A 156 -16.48 -1.55 -9.36
C GLY A 156 -17.11 -0.16 -9.19
N SER A 157 -18.45 -0.05 -9.23
CA SER A 157 -19.12 1.22 -8.94
C SER A 157 -18.99 1.58 -7.45
N PRO A 158 -19.07 2.90 -7.10
CA PRO A 158 -18.97 3.35 -5.71
C PRO A 158 -19.97 2.70 -4.77
N SER A 159 -21.19 2.44 -5.23
CA SER A 159 -22.24 1.77 -4.46
C SER A 159 -21.90 0.32 -4.15
N GLN A 160 -21.41 -0.43 -5.14
CA GLN A 160 -20.98 -1.82 -4.97
C GLN A 160 -19.78 -1.91 -4.03
N ILE A 161 -18.74 -1.13 -4.26
CA ILE A 161 -17.53 -1.12 -3.42
C ILE A 161 -17.87 -0.81 -1.96
N ARG A 162 -18.76 0.17 -1.73
CA ARG A 162 -19.17 0.53 -0.37
C ARG A 162 -19.97 -0.56 0.31
N ASP A 163 -20.95 -1.14 -0.38
CA ASP A 163 -21.80 -2.20 0.19
C ASP A 163 -21.01 -3.47 0.45
N CYS A 164 -20.21 -3.93 -0.54
CA CYS A 164 -19.34 -5.09 -0.37
C CYS A 164 -18.33 -4.89 0.75
N GLY A 165 -17.69 -3.71 0.81
CA GLY A 165 -16.76 -3.37 1.89
C GLY A 165 -17.41 -3.39 3.27
N GLN A 166 -18.63 -2.86 3.39
CA GLN A 166 -19.38 -2.86 4.66
C GLN A 166 -19.72 -4.29 5.10
N ARG A 167 -20.21 -5.12 4.18
CA ARG A 167 -20.56 -6.53 4.51
C ARG A 167 -19.32 -7.35 4.86
N LEU A 168 -18.20 -7.13 4.19
CA LEU A 168 -16.93 -7.77 4.54
C LEU A 168 -16.43 -7.33 5.92
N LEU A 169 -16.56 -6.03 6.27
CA LEU A 169 -16.21 -5.54 7.61
C LEU A 169 -17.07 -6.18 8.71
N GLU A 170 -18.38 -6.26 8.51
CA GLU A 170 -19.31 -6.91 9.43
C GLU A 170 -18.95 -8.39 9.61
N THR A 171 -18.63 -9.06 8.48
CA THR A 171 -18.25 -10.47 8.46
C THR A 171 -16.92 -10.71 9.19
N ALA A 172 -15.90 -9.87 8.93
CA ALA A 172 -14.62 -9.94 9.62
C ALA A 172 -14.81 -9.92 11.15
N LYS A 173 -15.59 -8.95 11.65
CA LYS A 173 -15.87 -8.77 13.08
C LYS A 173 -16.72 -9.87 13.67
N HIS A 174 -17.72 -10.35 12.91
CA HIS A 174 -18.65 -11.37 13.41
C HIS A 174 -17.98 -12.75 13.48
N LYS A 175 -17.22 -13.11 12.45
CA LYS A 175 -16.54 -14.41 12.35
C LYS A 175 -15.13 -14.40 12.98
N ASN A 176 -14.64 -13.24 13.44
CA ASN A 176 -13.30 -13.07 14.01
C ASN A 176 -12.19 -13.54 13.05
N ILE A 177 -12.30 -13.18 11.78
CA ILE A 177 -11.31 -13.47 10.72
C ILE A 177 -10.66 -12.19 10.22
N ALA A 178 -9.38 -12.24 9.85
CA ALA A 178 -8.72 -11.13 9.18
C ALA A 178 -9.07 -11.13 7.69
N ILE A 179 -9.51 -10.00 7.13
CA ILE A 179 -9.81 -9.88 5.71
C ILE A 179 -8.93 -8.81 5.09
N PHE A 180 -8.16 -9.19 4.07
CA PHE A 180 -7.45 -8.28 3.17
C PHE A 180 -8.31 -7.98 1.95
N ILE A 181 -8.48 -6.71 1.66
CA ILE A 181 -9.08 -6.24 0.41
C ILE A 181 -7.99 -5.61 -0.43
N VAL A 182 -7.74 -6.16 -1.62
CA VAL A 182 -6.86 -5.54 -2.61
C VAL A 182 -7.64 -4.51 -3.41
N GLY A 183 -7.06 -3.33 -3.62
CA GLY A 183 -7.66 -2.26 -4.39
C GLY A 183 -6.65 -1.57 -5.30
N HIS A 184 -7.07 -1.24 -6.54
CA HIS A 184 -6.26 -0.47 -7.47
C HIS A 184 -6.49 1.03 -7.27
N VAL A 185 -5.42 1.77 -7.03
CA VAL A 185 -5.45 3.25 -6.94
C VAL A 185 -4.94 3.79 -8.26
N THR A 186 -5.70 4.66 -8.91
CA THR A 186 -5.25 5.34 -10.13
C THR A 186 -4.35 6.53 -9.79
N LYS A 187 -3.36 6.84 -10.66
CA LYS A 187 -2.42 7.95 -10.48
C LYS A 187 -3.11 9.32 -10.30
N GLU A 188 -4.33 9.46 -10.76
CA GLU A 188 -5.10 10.72 -10.68
C GLU A 188 -6.03 10.83 -9.46
N GLY A 189 -6.13 9.78 -8.63
CA GLY A 189 -6.96 9.80 -7.42
C GLY A 189 -8.46 9.97 -7.66
N THR A 190 -8.93 9.89 -8.90
CA THR A 190 -10.28 10.29 -9.34
C THR A 190 -11.27 9.15 -9.48
N ILE A 191 -10.82 7.88 -9.52
CA ILE A 191 -11.78 6.77 -9.51
C ILE A 191 -12.13 6.44 -8.07
N ALA A 192 -13.42 6.60 -7.75
CA ALA A 192 -14.03 6.27 -6.48
C ALA A 192 -13.88 4.74 -6.21
N GLY A 193 -12.77 4.34 -5.63
CA GLY A 193 -12.46 2.97 -5.30
C GLY A 193 -11.92 2.87 -3.87
N PRO A 194 -10.62 2.59 -3.72
CA PRO A 194 -10.03 2.34 -2.39
C PRO A 194 -10.14 3.49 -1.41
N LYS A 195 -10.04 4.77 -1.86
CA LYS A 195 -10.16 5.93 -0.96
C LYS A 195 -11.48 5.98 -0.19
N MET A 196 -12.57 5.50 -0.78
CA MET A 196 -13.87 5.43 -0.09
C MET A 196 -13.84 4.42 1.06
N LEU A 197 -13.08 3.35 0.93
CA LEU A 197 -12.95 2.31 1.94
C LEU A 197 -12.00 2.71 3.08
N GLU A 198 -11.08 3.66 2.88
CA GLU A 198 -10.11 4.07 3.90
C GLU A 198 -10.75 4.45 5.24
N HIS A 199 -11.92 5.10 5.19
CA HIS A 199 -12.65 5.46 6.40
C HIS A 199 -13.32 4.27 7.09
N MET A 200 -13.66 3.24 6.33
CA MET A 200 -14.40 2.07 6.81
C MET A 200 -13.49 0.99 7.39
N VAL A 201 -12.31 0.78 6.77
CA VAL A 201 -11.38 -0.26 7.16
C VAL A 201 -10.59 0.09 8.43
N ASP A 202 -10.05 -0.91 9.08
CA ASP A 202 -9.26 -0.73 10.31
C ASP A 202 -7.81 -0.35 10.00
N THR A 203 -7.24 -0.89 8.93
CA THR A 203 -5.87 -0.63 8.48
C THR A 203 -5.84 -0.34 6.98
N VAL A 204 -5.04 0.63 6.57
CA VAL A 204 -4.78 0.97 5.16
C VAL A 204 -3.29 0.86 4.90
N LEU A 205 -2.93 -0.01 4.01
CA LEU A 205 -1.58 -0.23 3.52
C LEU A 205 -1.49 0.22 2.07
N TYR A 206 -0.44 0.95 1.73
CA TYR A 206 -0.11 1.29 0.36
C TYR A 206 1.18 0.62 -0.06
N MET A 207 1.11 -0.08 -1.19
CA MET A 207 2.29 -0.61 -1.85
C MET A 207 2.76 0.36 -2.92
N GLU A 208 3.98 0.85 -2.76
CA GLU A 208 4.62 1.83 -3.62
C GLU A 208 5.83 1.21 -4.30
N GLY A 209 6.13 1.65 -5.53
CA GLY A 209 7.30 1.23 -6.28
C GLY A 209 7.41 2.03 -7.57
N ASP A 210 8.62 2.16 -8.07
CA ASP A 210 8.93 2.78 -9.36
C ASP A 210 9.44 1.68 -10.29
N ASP A 211 9.03 1.73 -11.56
CA ASP A 211 9.42 0.72 -12.57
C ASP A 211 10.94 0.72 -12.87
N ARG A 212 11.64 1.76 -12.43
CA ARG A 212 13.12 1.89 -12.58
C ARG A 212 13.90 1.15 -11.49
N TYR A 213 13.22 0.73 -10.41
CA TYR A 213 13.84 0.09 -9.26
C TYR A 213 13.13 -1.21 -8.91
N ASP A 214 13.89 -2.21 -8.48
CA ASP A 214 13.32 -3.50 -8.07
C ASP A 214 12.75 -3.48 -6.66
N HIS A 215 13.01 -2.43 -5.88
CA HIS A 215 12.46 -2.35 -4.53
C HIS A 215 11.01 -1.88 -4.52
N ARG A 216 10.28 -2.36 -3.51
CA ARG A 216 8.89 -2.02 -3.23
C ARG A 216 8.78 -1.64 -1.76
N MET A 217 8.00 -0.61 -1.49
CA MET A 217 7.72 -0.14 -0.13
C MET A 217 6.26 -0.41 0.22
N LEU A 218 6.04 -1.00 1.38
CA LEU A 218 4.72 -1.16 1.98
C LEU A 218 4.60 -0.14 3.11
N ARG A 219 3.70 0.81 2.97
CA ARG A 219 3.50 1.91 3.93
C ARG A 219 2.16 1.81 4.63
N SER A 220 2.13 1.98 5.94
CA SER A 220 0.89 2.12 6.71
C SER A 220 0.40 3.58 6.68
N ALA A 221 -0.71 3.83 5.99
CA ALA A 221 -1.35 5.15 5.96
C ALA A 221 -2.38 5.32 7.10
N LYS A 222 -2.96 4.22 7.57
CA LYS A 222 -3.88 4.16 8.70
C LYS A 222 -3.72 2.83 9.42
N ASN A 223 -3.64 2.87 10.72
CA ASN A 223 -3.64 1.66 11.55
C ASN A 223 -4.31 1.94 12.90
N ARG A 224 -5.48 1.33 13.14
CA ARG A 224 -6.20 1.47 14.41
C ARG A 224 -5.56 0.66 15.54
N PHE A 225 -4.68 -0.29 15.20
CA PHE A 225 -4.14 -1.28 16.12
C PHE A 225 -2.62 -1.16 16.30
N GLY A 226 -1.99 -0.17 15.67
CA GLY A 226 -0.55 0.04 15.70
C GLY A 226 -0.13 1.43 15.24
N ALA A 227 1.16 1.64 15.11
CA ALA A 227 1.71 2.88 14.61
C ALA A 227 1.32 3.12 13.13
N THR A 228 1.13 4.37 12.78
CA THR A 228 1.02 4.82 11.39
C THR A 228 2.39 5.23 10.87
N HIS A 229 2.54 5.26 9.55
CA HIS A 229 3.78 5.63 8.84
C HIS A 229 4.94 4.61 8.94
N GLU A 230 4.68 3.42 9.53
CA GLU A 230 5.65 2.33 9.43
C GLU A 230 5.83 1.87 7.99
N VAL A 231 7.07 1.49 7.65
CA VAL A 231 7.45 1.08 6.30
C VAL A 231 8.11 -0.29 6.31
N GLY A 232 7.59 -1.19 5.46
CA GLY A 232 8.21 -2.44 5.10
C GLY A 232 8.88 -2.33 3.72
N ILE A 233 10.06 -2.90 3.55
CA ILE A 233 10.82 -2.78 2.32
C ILE A 233 11.10 -4.16 1.75
N PHE A 234 10.80 -4.32 0.46
CA PHE A 234 10.93 -5.56 -0.29
C PHE A 234 11.71 -5.33 -1.57
N GLN A 235 12.36 -6.37 -2.05
CA GLN A 235 12.91 -6.45 -3.40
C GLN A 235 12.04 -7.36 -4.24
N MET A 236 11.68 -6.92 -5.45
CA MET A 236 10.98 -7.74 -6.43
C MET A 236 12.00 -8.53 -7.23
N ASN A 237 11.87 -9.85 -7.24
CA ASN A 237 12.69 -10.74 -8.04
C ASN A 237 11.82 -11.74 -8.83
N GLU A 238 12.43 -12.67 -9.55
CA GLU A 238 11.71 -13.67 -10.35
C GLU A 238 10.80 -14.57 -9.50
N THR A 239 11.18 -14.81 -8.25
CA THR A 239 10.43 -15.63 -7.28
C THR A 239 9.44 -14.84 -6.44
N GLY A 240 9.31 -13.52 -6.67
CA GLY A 240 8.35 -12.65 -6.00
C GLY A 240 8.99 -11.56 -5.14
N LEU A 241 8.38 -11.30 -3.99
CA LEU A 241 8.82 -10.27 -3.05
C LEU A 241 9.69 -10.89 -1.96
N GLU A 242 10.89 -10.38 -1.81
CA GLU A 242 11.85 -10.75 -0.77
C GLU A 242 12.03 -9.59 0.21
N GLU A 243 12.06 -9.87 1.51
CA GLU A 243 12.22 -8.88 2.55
C GLU A 243 13.64 -8.31 2.60
N ILE A 244 13.78 -6.99 2.63
CA ILE A 244 15.08 -6.33 2.78
C ILE A 244 15.35 -6.06 4.26
N LYS A 245 16.26 -6.85 4.84
CA LYS A 245 16.61 -6.73 6.27
C LYS A 245 17.35 -5.43 6.59
N ASN A 246 18.22 -4.98 5.69
CA ASN A 246 19.00 -3.74 5.86
C ASN A 246 18.82 -2.81 4.65
N PRO A 247 17.78 -1.95 4.65
CA PRO A 247 17.56 -1.01 3.55
C PRO A 247 18.70 -0.03 3.34
N SER A 248 19.40 0.36 4.42
CA SER A 248 20.53 1.29 4.29
C SER A 248 21.65 0.73 3.43
N GLU A 249 21.95 -0.57 3.52
CA GLU A 249 22.92 -1.21 2.62
C GLU A 249 22.46 -1.15 1.17
N MET A 250 21.18 -1.40 0.92
CA MET A 250 20.63 -1.34 -0.44
C MET A 250 20.75 0.07 -1.04
N PHE A 251 20.38 1.11 -0.29
CA PHE A 251 20.42 2.50 -0.77
C PHE A 251 21.86 3.07 -0.86
N LEU A 252 22.83 2.45 -0.21
CA LEU A 252 24.23 2.85 -0.24
C LEU A 252 25.13 1.89 -1.04
N ALA A 253 24.58 0.82 -1.62
CA ALA A 253 25.36 -0.23 -2.31
C ALA A 253 26.21 0.30 -3.48
N GLU A 254 25.74 1.32 -4.18
CA GLU A 254 26.43 1.93 -5.33
C GLU A 254 27.24 3.18 -4.97
N ARG A 255 27.38 3.48 -3.67
CA ARG A 255 28.08 4.68 -3.23
C ARG A 255 29.56 4.66 -3.61
N SER A 256 30.00 5.70 -4.30
CA SER A 256 31.41 5.98 -4.49
C SER A 256 31.94 6.84 -3.33
N PHE A 257 32.99 6.37 -2.67
CA PHE A 257 33.69 7.14 -1.64
C PHE A 257 34.57 8.18 -2.28
N ASP A 258 34.80 9.31 -1.59
CA ASP A 258 35.68 10.42 -2.02
C ASP A 258 35.23 11.12 -3.32
N VAL A 259 33.92 11.13 -3.61
CA VAL A 259 33.36 11.90 -4.73
C VAL A 259 32.69 13.17 -4.20
N ALA A 260 33.05 14.31 -4.86
CA ALA A 260 32.40 15.58 -4.57
C ALA A 260 30.91 15.56 -4.97
N GLY A 261 30.08 16.26 -4.19
CA GLY A 261 28.65 16.37 -4.47
C GLY A 261 27.78 15.28 -3.83
N THR A 262 28.34 14.43 -2.99
CA THR A 262 27.58 13.38 -2.31
C THR A 262 27.58 13.53 -0.80
N THR A 263 26.44 13.30 -0.17
CA THR A 263 26.28 13.22 1.29
C THR A 263 25.31 12.10 1.66
N ILE A 264 25.27 11.73 2.95
CA ILE A 264 24.30 10.78 3.47
C ILE A 264 23.31 11.52 4.37
N PHE A 265 22.03 11.24 4.17
CA PHE A 265 20.94 11.70 5.02
C PHE A 265 20.31 10.52 5.77
N PRO A 266 20.22 10.55 7.10
CA PRO A 266 19.46 9.58 7.88
C PRO A 266 17.98 9.98 7.86
N SER A 267 17.20 9.41 6.94
CA SER A 267 15.74 9.54 6.90
C SER A 267 15.10 8.67 7.98
N LEU A 268 14.09 9.17 8.66
CA LEU A 268 13.29 8.39 9.59
C LEU A 268 11.95 8.05 8.94
N GLU A 269 11.77 6.79 8.58
CA GLU A 269 10.53 6.28 8.01
C GLU A 269 9.77 5.47 9.08
N GLY A 270 8.74 6.08 9.66
CA GLY A 270 8.10 5.55 10.86
C GLY A 270 9.07 5.52 12.04
N THR A 271 9.36 4.33 12.54
CA THR A 271 10.37 4.10 13.59
C THR A 271 11.73 3.68 13.04
N ARG A 272 11.87 3.52 11.71
CA ARG A 272 13.05 2.94 11.07
C ARG A 272 13.97 4.01 10.49
N PRO A 273 15.23 4.12 10.96
CA PRO A 273 16.21 4.94 10.29
C PRO A 273 16.69 4.27 9.00
N ILE A 274 16.70 5.03 7.91
CA ILE A 274 17.17 4.61 6.58
C ILE A 274 18.18 5.61 6.11
N LEU A 275 19.38 5.15 5.77
CA LEU A 275 20.42 6.00 5.20
C LEU A 275 20.17 6.16 3.70
N VAL A 276 20.05 7.42 3.25
CA VAL A 276 19.80 7.78 1.85
C VAL A 276 20.93 8.63 1.34
N GLU A 277 21.46 8.30 0.19
CA GLU A 277 22.47 9.13 -0.46
C GLU A 277 21.80 10.32 -1.17
N VAL A 278 22.34 11.52 -0.93
CA VAL A 278 21.96 12.77 -1.59
C VAL A 278 23.09 13.13 -2.55
N GLN A 279 22.77 13.20 -3.84
CA GLN A 279 23.70 13.53 -4.90
C GLN A 279 23.37 14.89 -5.47
N ALA A 280 24.37 15.78 -5.59
CA ALA A 280 24.26 17.07 -6.23
C ALA A 280 25.30 17.23 -7.33
N LEU A 281 24.85 17.73 -8.46
CA LEU A 281 25.72 18.12 -9.56
C LEU A 281 25.54 19.61 -9.84
N VAL A 282 26.63 20.36 -9.80
CA VAL A 282 26.66 21.80 -10.11
C VAL A 282 27.62 22.06 -11.27
N SER A 283 27.10 22.67 -12.32
CA SER A 283 27.89 23.05 -13.51
C SER A 283 27.64 24.50 -13.93
N ASN A 284 28.43 25.02 -14.83
CA ASN A 284 28.14 26.32 -15.44
C ASN A 284 26.97 26.21 -16.38
N ALA A 285 26.02 27.16 -16.32
CA ALA A 285 24.91 27.21 -17.25
C ALA A 285 25.43 27.62 -18.65
N ASN A 286 25.35 26.70 -19.61
CA ASN A 286 25.81 26.92 -20.97
C ASN A 286 24.74 27.51 -21.90
N TYR A 287 23.46 27.51 -21.47
CA TYR A 287 22.30 27.83 -22.33
C TYR A 287 21.42 28.97 -21.76
N GLY A 288 22.04 30.02 -21.27
CA GLY A 288 21.34 31.25 -20.86
C GLY A 288 20.65 31.16 -19.50
N THR A 289 19.51 30.49 -19.39
CA THR A 289 18.79 30.37 -18.10
C THR A 289 19.27 29.15 -17.32
N PRO A 290 19.74 29.31 -16.06
CA PRO A 290 20.18 28.20 -15.23
C PRO A 290 19.10 27.17 -15.01
N GLN A 291 19.43 25.90 -15.24
CA GLN A 291 18.53 24.77 -14.98
C GLN A 291 18.63 24.34 -13.52
N ARG A 292 17.49 24.01 -12.95
CA ARG A 292 17.41 23.50 -11.57
C ARG A 292 16.48 22.33 -11.56
N ASN A 293 16.91 21.21 -10.99
CA ASN A 293 16.13 20.00 -10.91
C ASN A 293 16.26 19.38 -9.53
N ALA A 294 15.14 18.91 -8.99
CA ALA A 294 15.04 18.20 -7.72
C ALA A 294 14.32 16.88 -7.95
N ASN A 295 14.93 15.78 -7.55
CA ASN A 295 14.29 14.46 -7.52
C ASN A 295 14.30 13.92 -6.09
N GLY A 296 13.12 13.51 -5.62
CA GLY A 296 12.95 12.98 -4.26
C GLY A 296 12.58 14.01 -3.19
N PHE A 297 12.55 15.32 -3.50
CA PHE A 297 12.10 16.36 -2.58
C PHE A 297 11.49 17.56 -3.32
N ASP A 298 10.95 18.54 -2.59
CA ASP A 298 10.24 19.68 -3.17
C ASP A 298 11.16 20.62 -3.95
N TYR A 299 10.82 20.88 -5.23
CA TYR A 299 11.58 21.77 -6.11
C TYR A 299 11.65 23.23 -5.61
N LYS A 300 10.60 23.74 -4.97
CA LYS A 300 10.57 25.13 -4.45
C LYS A 300 11.57 25.26 -3.29
N ARG A 301 11.73 24.17 -2.51
CA ARG A 301 12.71 24.10 -1.43
C ARG A 301 14.13 24.22 -1.95
N LEU A 302 14.45 23.53 -3.07
CA LEU A 302 15.76 23.67 -3.74
C LEU A 302 16.08 25.14 -4.05
N GLY A 303 15.12 25.90 -4.58
CA GLY A 303 15.30 27.33 -4.89
C GLY A 303 15.64 28.15 -3.66
N MET A 304 15.00 27.89 -2.52
CA MET A 304 15.31 28.57 -1.24
C MET A 304 16.71 28.24 -0.73
N LEU A 305 17.10 26.95 -0.79
CA LEU A 305 18.42 26.50 -0.34
C LEU A 305 19.55 27.11 -1.19
N ILE A 306 19.38 27.21 -2.50
CA ILE A 306 20.31 27.89 -3.41
C ILE A 306 20.45 29.37 -3.02
N ALA A 307 19.36 30.08 -2.74
CA ALA A 307 19.40 31.49 -2.32
C ALA A 307 20.13 31.66 -0.96
N VAL A 308 19.99 30.71 -0.05
CA VAL A 308 20.77 30.69 1.21
C VAL A 308 22.25 30.50 0.95
N LEU A 309 22.63 29.54 0.10
CA LEU A 309 24.06 29.34 -0.29
C LEU A 309 24.67 30.58 -0.92
N GLU A 310 23.96 31.24 -1.82
CA GLU A 310 24.43 32.46 -2.47
C GLU A 310 24.60 33.60 -1.45
N LYS A 311 23.55 33.84 -0.64
CA LYS A 311 23.56 34.99 0.27
C LYS A 311 24.44 34.81 1.50
N ARG A 312 24.55 33.62 2.07
CA ARG A 312 25.24 33.34 3.33
C ARG A 312 26.67 32.81 3.14
N MET A 313 26.87 32.00 2.12
CA MET A 313 28.17 31.38 1.85
C MET A 313 28.93 32.07 0.73
N GLY A 314 28.33 33.02 0.01
CA GLY A 314 28.99 33.76 -1.09
C GLY A 314 29.21 32.89 -2.33
N LEU A 315 28.56 31.73 -2.44
CA LEU A 315 28.70 30.90 -3.63
C LEU A 315 27.91 31.50 -4.79
N ALA A 316 28.56 31.79 -5.91
CA ALA A 316 27.92 32.38 -7.09
C ALA A 316 27.04 31.33 -7.81
N MET A 317 25.80 31.21 -7.37
CA MET A 317 24.85 30.19 -7.87
C MET A 317 23.94 30.72 -9.01
N GLY A 318 23.92 32.04 -9.24
CA GLY A 318 23.03 32.69 -10.22
C GLY A 318 23.26 32.25 -11.67
N SER A 319 24.46 31.78 -12.02
CA SER A 319 24.85 31.29 -13.36
C SER A 319 25.17 29.79 -13.39
N LYS A 320 24.70 29.03 -12.39
CA LYS A 320 24.96 27.60 -12.27
C LYS A 320 23.72 26.77 -12.50
N ASP A 321 23.87 25.69 -13.26
CA ASP A 321 22.91 24.58 -13.29
C ASP A 321 23.07 23.76 -12.01
N VAL A 322 21.95 23.37 -11.38
CA VAL A 322 21.94 22.59 -10.14
C VAL A 322 20.97 21.45 -10.26
N PHE A 323 21.48 20.25 -10.16
CA PHE A 323 20.71 19.01 -10.17
C PHE A 323 20.93 18.31 -8.83
N VAL A 324 19.83 17.95 -8.15
CA VAL A 324 19.90 17.21 -6.88
C VAL A 324 18.99 15.98 -6.96
N ASN A 325 19.51 14.84 -6.56
CA ASN A 325 18.83 13.56 -6.59
C ASN A 325 18.97 12.84 -5.26
N LEU A 326 17.86 12.29 -4.76
CA LEU A 326 17.85 11.31 -3.70
C LEU A 326 17.92 9.92 -4.32
N VAL A 327 18.94 9.15 -3.97
CA VAL A 327 19.14 7.81 -4.51
C VAL A 327 18.01 6.87 -4.03
N GLY A 328 17.60 5.95 -4.92
CA GLY A 328 16.58 4.94 -4.59
C GLY A 328 15.13 5.40 -4.75
N GLY A 329 14.87 6.57 -5.37
CA GLY A 329 13.51 7.03 -5.68
C GLY A 329 12.65 7.36 -4.46
N LEU A 330 13.25 7.49 -3.27
CA LEU A 330 12.58 7.92 -2.05
C LEU A 330 12.11 9.38 -2.18
N LYS A 331 10.96 9.68 -1.59
CA LYS A 331 10.49 11.06 -1.40
C LYS A 331 10.61 11.40 0.07
N VAL A 332 11.36 12.45 0.35
CA VAL A 332 11.64 12.91 1.72
C VAL A 332 11.17 14.35 1.87
N ASP A 333 10.24 14.57 2.79
CA ASP A 333 9.71 15.90 3.12
C ASP A 333 10.31 16.47 4.43
N ASP A 334 11.23 15.72 5.08
CA ASP A 334 11.84 16.12 6.34
C ASP A 334 12.73 17.37 6.16
N PRO A 335 12.52 18.43 6.95
CA PRO A 335 13.38 19.60 6.97
C PRO A 335 14.86 19.33 7.28
N ALA A 336 15.18 18.28 8.01
CA ALA A 336 16.55 17.89 8.31
C ALA A 336 17.38 17.55 7.06
N LEU A 337 16.72 17.16 5.96
CA LEU A 337 17.34 16.90 4.66
C LEU A 337 18.09 18.14 4.09
N ASP A 338 17.68 19.36 4.47
CA ASP A 338 18.27 20.61 3.96
C ASP A 338 19.78 20.67 4.15
N LEU A 339 20.27 20.23 5.31
CA LEU A 339 21.71 20.23 5.58
C LEU A 339 22.47 19.33 4.61
N SER A 340 21.93 18.13 4.32
CA SER A 340 22.56 17.21 3.36
C SER A 340 22.53 17.79 1.93
N ILE A 341 21.41 18.41 1.52
CA ILE A 341 21.30 19.07 0.21
C ILE A 341 22.30 20.22 0.09
N ILE A 342 22.35 21.12 1.08
CA ILE A 342 23.28 22.26 1.09
C ILE A 342 24.73 21.77 1.02
N SER A 343 25.06 20.77 1.84
CA SER A 343 26.40 20.19 1.88
C SER A 343 26.80 19.54 0.54
N SER A 344 25.88 18.79 -0.09
CA SER A 344 26.13 18.19 -1.41
C SER A 344 26.32 19.25 -2.50
N ILE A 345 25.50 20.31 -2.52
CA ILE A 345 25.63 21.41 -3.48
C ILE A 345 26.96 22.15 -3.28
N ALA A 346 27.30 22.47 -2.02
CA ALA A 346 28.58 23.15 -1.71
C ALA A 346 29.78 22.28 -2.08
N SER A 347 29.72 20.99 -1.74
CA SER A 347 30.75 20.00 -2.13
C SER A 347 30.96 19.94 -3.65
N SER A 348 29.87 19.81 -4.42
CA SER A 348 29.92 19.79 -5.88
C SER A 348 30.45 21.12 -6.46
N THR A 349 30.08 22.27 -5.86
CA THR A 349 30.53 23.59 -6.31
C THR A 349 32.00 23.79 -6.07
N MET A 350 32.53 23.28 -4.95
CA MET A 350 33.94 23.43 -4.55
C MET A 350 34.84 22.30 -5.07
N ASP A 351 34.27 21.28 -5.69
CA ASP A 351 34.95 20.05 -6.13
C ASP A 351 35.71 19.37 -4.97
N LYS A 352 35.08 19.29 -3.79
CA LYS A 352 35.64 18.69 -2.57
C LYS A 352 34.67 17.70 -1.94
N PRO A 353 35.10 16.45 -1.67
CA PRO A 353 34.27 15.49 -0.96
C PRO A 353 33.88 16.01 0.43
N VAL A 354 32.73 15.58 0.92
CA VAL A 354 32.31 15.76 2.30
C VAL A 354 32.74 14.50 3.06
N ASN A 355 33.59 14.64 4.04
CA ASN A 355 34.07 13.55 4.91
C ASN A 355 33.31 13.54 6.22
#